data_9ccac70cb8e429a01ff807cc13ae4958
#
_entry.id   9ccac70cb8e429a01ff807cc13ae4958
#
_cell.length_a   1.000
_cell.length_b   1.000
_cell.length_c   1.000
_cell.angle_alpha   90.00
_cell.angle_beta   90.00
_cell.angle_gamma   90.00
#
_symmetry.space_group_name_H-M   'P 1'
#
loop_
_entity.id
_entity.type
_entity.pdbx_description
1 polymer ?
#
loop_
_entity_poly.entity_id
_entity_poly.type
_entity_poly.pdbx_seq_one_letter_code
_entity_poly.pdbx_strand_id
1 'polypeptide(L)'
;MRRKGVRILAIFILICINISIFSRVNADTINVALESEEYAISQKSLTISRIIPKTDIEEFKQQFNLEKEKVHVYAKNGTTEMKNGVIGTGMKICFDNIENEYTACVTGDINSDGEISQYEISKAIKHVVGLEAHQLSGINATAIDVDGDGEITQKDVSILIKYVVYGKLDINGKKTPTAP
;
A
#
# COMPACT_ATOMS: atom_id res chain seq x y z
N MET A 1 -35.78 61.74 -3.69
CA MET A 1 -35.74 60.41 -3.04
C MET A 1 -35.60 59.30 -4.06
N ARG A 2 -34.43 59.09 -4.74
CA ARG A 2 -34.27 58.06 -5.76
C ARG A 2 -32.82 57.56 -5.91
N ARG A 3 -32.03 57.47 -4.86
CA ARG A 3 -30.64 56.97 -4.93
C ARG A 3 -30.24 55.92 -3.87
N LYS A 4 -31.15 55.51 -2.96
CA LYS A 4 -30.83 54.51 -1.93
C LYS A 4 -31.19 53.07 -2.32
N GLY A 5 -32.09 52.84 -3.30
CA GLY A 5 -32.51 51.52 -3.69
C GLY A 5 -31.49 50.74 -4.59
N VAL A 6 -30.74 51.48 -5.41
CA VAL A 6 -29.80 50.87 -6.36
C VAL A 6 -28.55 50.29 -5.65
N ARG A 7 -28.12 50.91 -4.54
CA ARG A 7 -26.94 50.43 -3.79
C ARG A 7 -27.22 49.14 -2.99
N ILE A 8 -28.44 48.96 -2.50
CA ILE A 8 -28.83 47.74 -1.77
C ILE A 8 -28.97 46.56 -2.73
N LEU A 9 -29.49 46.77 -3.94
CA LEU A 9 -29.64 45.74 -4.95
C LEU A 9 -28.28 45.25 -5.47
N ALA A 10 -27.31 46.16 -5.66
CA ALA A 10 -25.96 45.82 -6.07
C ALA A 10 -25.19 44.98 -5.02
N ILE A 11 -25.39 45.27 -3.73
CA ILE A 11 -24.77 44.53 -2.63
C ILE A 11 -25.38 43.10 -2.53
N PHE A 12 -26.70 42.95 -2.72
CA PHE A 12 -27.36 41.64 -2.72
C PHE A 12 -26.92 40.77 -3.90
N ILE A 13 -26.75 41.34 -5.09
CA ILE A 13 -26.25 40.64 -6.28
C ILE A 13 -24.79 40.21 -6.06
N LEU A 14 -23.97 41.04 -5.44
CA LEU A 14 -22.56 40.71 -5.16
C LEU A 14 -22.43 39.58 -4.12
N ILE A 15 -23.29 39.55 -3.10
CA ILE A 15 -23.33 38.50 -2.08
C ILE A 15 -23.84 37.17 -2.69
N CYS A 16 -24.85 37.22 -3.56
CA CYS A 16 -25.36 36.02 -4.25
C CYS A 16 -24.32 35.43 -5.23
N ILE A 17 -23.53 36.26 -5.91
CA ILE A 17 -22.48 35.82 -6.80
C ILE A 17 -21.33 35.14 -6.01
N ASN A 18 -20.97 35.67 -4.84
CA ASN A 18 -19.95 35.04 -3.99
C ASN A 18 -20.41 33.71 -3.38
N ILE A 19 -21.69 33.60 -2.99
CA ILE A 19 -22.25 32.34 -2.47
C ILE A 19 -22.31 31.27 -3.60
N SER A 20 -22.63 31.69 -4.84
CA SER A 20 -22.65 30.75 -5.99
C SER A 20 -21.24 30.26 -6.41
N ILE A 21 -20.21 31.07 -6.20
CA ILE A 21 -18.83 30.68 -6.46
C ILE A 21 -18.34 29.74 -5.35
N PHE A 22 -18.70 29.98 -4.09
CA PHE A 22 -18.32 29.12 -2.96
C PHE A 22 -19.00 27.75 -3.00
N SER A 23 -20.22 27.66 -3.58
CA SER A 23 -20.93 26.37 -3.74
C SER A 23 -20.39 25.52 -4.90
N ARG A 24 -19.55 26.05 -5.78
CA ARG A 24 -18.93 25.30 -6.89
C ARG A 24 -17.51 24.80 -6.60
N VAL A 25 -16.90 25.23 -5.50
CA VAL A 25 -15.55 24.78 -5.11
C VAL A 25 -15.57 23.43 -4.39
N ASN A 26 -16.75 22.90 -4.01
CA ASN A 26 -16.87 21.63 -3.28
C ASN A 26 -17.16 20.41 -4.17
N ALA A 27 -16.96 20.48 -5.47
CA ALA A 27 -17.18 19.35 -6.37
C ALA A 27 -15.92 18.94 -7.16
N ASP A 28 -14.81 19.61 -6.99
CA ASP A 28 -13.53 19.04 -7.41
C ASP A 28 -13.09 18.07 -6.31
N THR A 29 -13.39 16.80 -6.52
CA THR A 29 -12.70 15.70 -5.86
C THR A 29 -11.22 15.94 -6.19
N ILE A 30 -10.46 16.50 -5.24
CA ILE A 30 -9.01 16.54 -5.32
C ILE A 30 -8.64 15.05 -5.31
N ASN A 31 -8.36 14.50 -6.47
CA ASN A 31 -7.85 13.14 -6.62
C ASN A 31 -6.41 13.19 -6.09
N VAL A 32 -6.27 13.10 -4.77
CA VAL A 32 -4.97 13.03 -4.13
C VAL A 32 -4.37 11.71 -4.58
N ALA A 33 -3.35 11.78 -5.41
CA ALA A 33 -2.59 10.59 -5.77
C ALA A 33 -2.03 9.97 -4.50
N LEU A 34 -2.33 8.69 -4.26
CA LEU A 34 -1.76 7.95 -3.15
C LEU A 34 -0.27 7.76 -3.42
N GLU A 35 0.56 8.26 -2.53
CA GLU A 35 2.02 8.22 -2.64
C GLU A 35 2.65 7.67 -1.36
N SER A 36 3.77 7.01 -1.51
CA SER A 36 4.66 6.57 -0.43
C SER A 36 6.10 6.63 -0.93
N GLU A 37 7.01 7.09 -0.09
CA GLU A 37 8.45 7.06 -0.39
C GLU A 37 9.05 5.66 -0.16
N GLU A 38 8.41 4.86 0.69
CA GLU A 38 8.91 3.56 1.12
C GLU A 38 8.34 2.41 0.28
N TYR A 39 7.05 2.48 -0.08
CA TYR A 39 6.35 1.40 -0.75
C TYR A 39 6.11 1.68 -2.23
N ALA A 40 6.08 0.63 -3.05
CA ALA A 40 5.68 0.74 -4.44
C ALA A 40 4.16 0.53 -4.57
N ILE A 41 3.46 1.55 -5.08
CA ILE A 41 2.01 1.54 -5.25
C ILE A 41 1.67 1.36 -6.73
N SER A 42 0.99 0.27 -7.05
CA SER A 42 0.50 -0.02 -8.39
C SER A 42 -0.99 0.26 -8.49
N GLN A 43 -1.36 1.33 -9.20
CA GLN A 43 -2.76 1.65 -9.50
C GLN A 43 -3.40 0.63 -10.46
N LYS A 44 -2.59 -0.02 -11.29
CA LYS A 44 -3.08 -1.01 -12.28
C LYS A 44 -3.47 -2.33 -11.62
N SER A 45 -2.64 -2.84 -10.71
CA SER A 45 -2.88 -4.09 -9.99
C SER A 45 -3.52 -3.90 -8.62
N LEU A 46 -3.73 -2.65 -8.20
CA LEU A 46 -4.20 -2.28 -6.86
C LEU A 46 -3.39 -3.00 -5.77
N THR A 47 -2.07 -2.88 -5.87
CA THR A 47 -1.12 -3.56 -4.98
C THR A 47 -0.18 -2.56 -4.35
N ILE A 48 0.09 -2.72 -3.07
CA ILE A 48 1.15 -2.02 -2.34
C ILE A 48 2.24 -3.06 -2.05
N SER A 49 3.40 -2.91 -2.66
CA SER A 49 4.52 -3.85 -2.59
C SER A 49 5.79 -3.21 -2.00
N ARG A 50 6.84 -3.99 -1.85
CA ARG A 50 8.09 -3.63 -1.16
C ARG A 50 7.91 -3.43 0.35
N ILE A 51 6.85 -3.98 0.92
CA ILE A 51 6.66 -3.99 2.36
C ILE A 51 7.69 -4.96 2.95
N ILE A 52 8.46 -4.48 3.91
CA ILE A 52 9.49 -5.27 4.58
C ILE A 52 8.81 -6.26 5.54
N PRO A 53 9.29 -7.51 5.66
CA PRO A 53 8.81 -8.44 6.67
C PRO A 53 8.89 -7.85 8.08
N LYS A 54 7.91 -8.16 8.92
CA LYS A 54 7.74 -7.67 10.30
C LYS A 54 7.36 -6.20 10.42
N THR A 55 6.96 -5.55 9.33
CA THR A 55 6.41 -4.19 9.41
C THR A 55 5.14 -4.18 10.26
N ASP A 56 5.16 -3.39 11.33
CA ASP A 56 3.99 -3.17 12.18
C ASP A 56 2.92 -2.34 11.46
N ILE A 57 1.64 -2.61 11.76
CA ILE A 57 0.51 -1.92 11.12
C ILE A 57 0.54 -0.40 11.36
N GLU A 58 0.89 0.04 12.56
CA GLU A 58 0.95 1.47 12.87
C GLU A 58 2.14 2.16 12.16
N GLU A 59 3.28 1.47 12.04
CA GLU A 59 4.42 1.93 11.25
C GLU A 59 4.04 2.02 9.76
N PHE A 60 3.39 0.98 9.23
CA PHE A 60 2.92 0.94 7.86
C PHE A 60 2.03 2.14 7.50
N LYS A 61 1.06 2.47 8.35
CA LYS A 61 0.12 3.57 8.13
C LYS A 61 0.79 4.93 8.02
N GLN A 62 1.94 5.12 8.66
CA GLN A 62 2.68 6.38 8.67
C GLN A 62 3.47 6.65 7.38
N GLN A 63 3.58 5.66 6.48
CA GLN A 63 4.41 5.75 5.28
C GLN A 63 3.69 6.37 4.08
N PHE A 64 2.46 6.82 4.25
CA PHE A 64 1.67 7.42 3.18
C PHE A 64 1.56 8.94 3.34
N ASN A 65 1.31 9.63 2.24
CA ASN A 65 1.04 11.08 2.19
C ASN A 65 -0.34 11.46 2.78
N LEU A 66 -0.85 10.64 3.69
CA LEU A 66 -2.13 10.80 4.37
C LEU A 66 -1.95 10.73 5.89
N GLU A 67 -2.90 11.29 6.63
CA GLU A 67 -2.99 11.07 8.07
C GLU A 67 -3.23 9.57 8.34
N LYS A 68 -2.53 9.00 9.30
CA LYS A 68 -2.58 7.55 9.59
C LYS A 68 -3.99 7.05 9.94
N GLU A 69 -4.83 7.91 10.48
CA GLU A 69 -6.22 7.63 10.81
C GLU A 69 -7.10 7.40 9.57
N LYS A 70 -6.63 7.85 8.41
CA LYS A 70 -7.29 7.65 7.11
C LYS A 70 -6.83 6.39 6.37
N VAL A 71 -5.94 5.63 6.99
CA VAL A 71 -5.41 4.37 6.45
C VAL A 71 -5.98 3.21 7.25
N HIS A 72 -6.74 2.34 6.60
CA HIS A 72 -7.41 1.21 7.22
C HIS A 72 -6.82 -0.09 6.69
N VAL A 73 -6.45 -0.97 7.60
CA VAL A 73 -5.90 -2.29 7.28
C VAL A 73 -6.91 -3.36 7.67
N TYR A 74 -7.26 -4.23 6.75
CA TYR A 74 -8.15 -5.35 7.01
C TYR A 74 -7.41 -6.67 6.81
N ALA A 75 -7.80 -7.68 7.57
CA ALA A 75 -7.33 -9.04 7.35
C ALA A 75 -7.61 -9.48 5.91
N LYS A 76 -6.97 -10.54 5.46
CA LYS A 76 -7.10 -11.08 4.09
C LYS A 76 -8.56 -11.37 3.66
N ASN A 77 -9.46 -11.59 4.61
CA ASN A 77 -10.89 -11.75 4.35
C ASN A 77 -11.61 -10.43 3.97
N GLY A 78 -10.94 -9.28 4.10
CA GLY A 78 -11.48 -7.96 3.78
C GLY A 78 -12.55 -7.42 4.76
N THR A 79 -12.84 -8.12 5.84
CA THR A 79 -13.95 -7.76 6.75
C THR A 79 -13.50 -7.43 8.17
N THR A 80 -12.39 -7.96 8.62
CA THR A 80 -11.86 -7.75 9.97
C THR A 80 -10.81 -6.67 9.95
N GLU A 81 -11.11 -5.51 10.51
CA GLU A 81 -10.14 -4.42 10.64
C GLU A 81 -9.06 -4.77 11.66
N MET A 82 -7.81 -4.60 11.24
CA MET A 82 -6.62 -4.86 12.05
C MET A 82 -6.07 -3.54 12.57
N LYS A 83 -6.03 -3.38 13.88
CA LYS A 83 -5.52 -2.15 14.54
C LYS A 83 -4.07 -2.27 14.99
N ASN A 84 -3.58 -3.48 15.14
CA ASN A 84 -2.22 -3.80 15.58
C ASN A 84 -1.78 -5.14 14.99
N GLY A 85 -0.49 -5.45 15.13
CA GLY A 85 0.13 -6.63 14.57
C GLY A 85 0.99 -6.30 13.36
N VAL A 86 1.39 -7.29 12.59
CA VAL A 86 2.23 -7.12 11.41
C VAL A 86 1.40 -7.18 10.12
N ILE A 87 1.86 -6.44 9.11
CA ILE A 87 1.28 -6.52 7.76
C ILE A 87 1.66 -7.87 7.15
N GLY A 88 0.66 -8.59 6.60
CA GLY A 88 0.86 -9.82 5.84
C GLY A 88 0.40 -9.69 4.40
N THR A 89 0.95 -10.49 3.53
CA THR A 89 0.59 -10.54 2.11
C THR A 89 -0.87 -10.94 1.94
N GLY A 90 -1.60 -10.16 1.15
CA GLY A 90 -3.02 -10.37 0.89
C GLY A 90 -3.96 -9.61 1.82
N MET A 91 -3.44 -8.94 2.87
CA MET A 91 -4.24 -8.01 3.66
C MET A 91 -4.76 -6.87 2.78
N LYS A 92 -5.93 -6.33 3.14
CA LYS A 92 -6.61 -5.29 2.38
C LYS A 92 -6.38 -3.93 2.99
N ILE A 93 -6.06 -2.97 2.14
CA ILE A 93 -5.73 -1.61 2.53
C ILE A 93 -6.73 -0.67 1.87
N CYS A 94 -7.47 0.05 2.70
CA CYS A 94 -8.41 1.09 2.27
C CYS A 94 -7.94 2.45 2.78
N PHE A 95 -8.27 3.48 2.04
CA PHE A 95 -7.95 4.86 2.39
C PHE A 95 -9.21 5.71 2.33
N ASP A 96 -9.39 6.62 3.29
CA ASP A 96 -10.47 7.59 3.23
C ASP A 96 -10.39 8.42 1.95
N ASN A 97 -11.53 8.59 1.28
CA ASN A 97 -11.64 9.34 0.03
C ASN A 97 -10.91 8.74 -1.19
N ILE A 98 -10.43 7.50 -1.09
CA ILE A 98 -9.93 6.72 -2.23
C ILE A 98 -10.82 5.49 -2.38
N GLU A 99 -11.52 5.39 -3.51
CA GLU A 99 -12.52 4.33 -3.75
C GLU A 99 -11.88 2.93 -3.87
N ASN A 100 -10.63 2.88 -4.31
CA ASN A 100 -9.94 1.62 -4.57
C ASN A 100 -9.45 0.94 -3.27
N GLU A 101 -9.71 -0.36 -3.15
CA GLU A 101 -9.09 -1.24 -2.17
C GLU A 101 -7.78 -1.79 -2.73
N TYR A 102 -6.70 -1.65 -1.98
CA TYR A 102 -5.39 -2.20 -2.33
C TYR A 102 -5.11 -3.50 -1.59
N THR A 103 -4.21 -4.30 -2.15
CA THR A 103 -3.74 -5.54 -1.52
C THR A 103 -2.27 -5.39 -1.13
N ALA A 104 -1.96 -5.68 0.13
CA ALA A 104 -0.57 -5.67 0.61
C ALA A 104 0.22 -6.85 0.04
N CYS A 105 1.46 -6.59 -0.37
CA CYS A 105 2.43 -7.58 -0.80
C CYS A 105 3.71 -7.40 0.02
N VAL A 106 3.88 -8.23 1.02
CA VAL A 106 5.08 -8.25 1.86
C VAL A 106 6.15 -9.07 1.16
N THR A 107 7.33 -8.49 1.03
CA THR A 107 8.44 -9.15 0.34
C THR A 107 8.82 -10.45 1.04
N GLY A 108 8.76 -11.54 0.29
CA GLY A 108 9.09 -12.89 0.76
C GLY A 108 7.97 -13.62 1.50
N ASP A 109 6.89 -12.97 1.91
CA ASP A 109 5.78 -13.59 2.63
C ASP A 109 4.70 -14.12 1.66
N ILE A 110 4.37 -15.40 1.73
CA ILE A 110 3.29 -16.01 0.94
C ILE A 110 2.22 -16.71 1.77
N ASN A 111 2.47 -16.91 3.07
CA ASN A 111 1.49 -17.51 3.98
C ASN A 111 0.66 -16.44 4.72
N SER A 112 1.00 -15.16 4.55
CA SER A 112 0.32 -13.99 5.13
C SER A 112 0.57 -13.82 6.65
N ASP A 113 1.68 -14.32 7.17
CA ASP A 113 2.09 -14.11 8.56
C ASP A 113 3.00 -12.87 8.74
N GLY A 114 3.39 -12.23 7.63
CA GLY A 114 4.27 -11.05 7.60
C GLY A 114 5.72 -11.36 7.88
N GLU A 115 6.13 -12.62 7.83
CA GLU A 115 7.51 -13.06 8.09
C GLU A 115 8.09 -13.83 6.90
N ILE A 116 9.40 -14.05 6.93
CA ILE A 116 10.07 -15.01 6.03
C ILE A 116 10.62 -16.14 6.87
N SER A 117 10.25 -17.35 6.54
CA SER A 117 10.63 -18.57 7.23
C SER A 117 11.14 -19.64 6.25
N GLN A 118 11.43 -20.82 6.76
CA GLN A 118 11.73 -21.98 5.93
C GLN A 118 10.57 -22.39 5.03
N TYR A 119 9.34 -22.00 5.37
CA TYR A 119 8.17 -22.28 4.55
C TYR A 119 8.27 -21.58 3.19
N GLU A 120 8.55 -20.27 3.19
CA GLU A 120 8.70 -19.45 1.99
C GLU A 120 9.87 -19.94 1.13
N ILE A 121 11.02 -20.19 1.76
CA ILE A 121 12.20 -20.74 1.09
C ILE A 121 11.88 -22.07 0.40
N SER A 122 11.19 -22.98 1.10
CA SER A 122 10.79 -24.27 0.53
C SER A 122 9.86 -24.12 -0.68
N LYS A 123 8.92 -23.16 -0.62
CA LYS A 123 8.00 -22.87 -1.72
C LYS A 123 8.73 -22.26 -2.92
N ALA A 124 9.63 -21.31 -2.67
CA ALA A 124 10.46 -20.71 -3.72
C ALA A 124 11.34 -21.76 -4.42
N ILE A 125 12.00 -22.64 -3.67
CA ILE A 125 12.81 -23.74 -4.25
C ILE A 125 11.96 -24.63 -5.14
N LYS A 126 10.77 -25.05 -4.66
CA LYS A 126 9.86 -25.93 -5.44
C LYS A 126 9.41 -25.28 -6.73
N HIS A 127 9.18 -23.96 -6.71
CA HIS A 127 8.88 -23.20 -7.92
C HIS A 127 10.05 -23.21 -8.90
N VAL A 128 11.25 -22.84 -8.43
CA VAL A 128 12.48 -22.75 -9.26
C VAL A 128 12.87 -24.07 -9.90
N VAL A 129 12.69 -25.19 -9.20
CA VAL A 129 12.95 -26.52 -9.78
C VAL A 129 11.83 -27.06 -10.67
N GLY A 130 10.80 -26.26 -10.93
CA GLY A 130 9.75 -26.57 -11.90
C GLY A 130 8.74 -27.61 -11.45
N LEU A 131 8.51 -27.79 -10.15
CA LEU A 131 7.46 -28.69 -9.65
C LEU A 131 6.07 -28.10 -9.97
N GLU A 132 5.35 -28.68 -10.92
CA GLU A 132 4.07 -28.16 -11.44
C GLU A 132 3.04 -27.85 -10.35
N ALA A 133 2.90 -28.73 -9.36
CA ALA A 133 1.94 -28.53 -8.24
C ALA A 133 2.34 -27.37 -7.28
N HIS A 134 3.48 -26.75 -7.49
CA HIS A 134 4.05 -25.74 -6.61
C HIS A 134 4.40 -24.44 -7.33
N GLN A 135 3.88 -24.23 -8.53
CA GLN A 135 4.10 -22.99 -9.26
C GLN A 135 3.40 -21.82 -8.56
N LEU A 136 4.18 -20.81 -8.24
CA LEU A 136 3.68 -19.55 -7.64
C LEU A 136 3.13 -18.64 -8.74
N SER A 137 2.05 -17.94 -8.43
CA SER A 137 1.42 -17.00 -9.36
C SER A 137 0.77 -15.81 -8.59
N GLY A 138 0.40 -14.78 -9.34
CA GLY A 138 -0.26 -13.61 -8.77
C GLY A 138 0.58 -12.96 -7.66
N ILE A 139 -0.07 -12.53 -6.59
CA ILE A 139 0.60 -11.82 -5.50
C ILE A 139 1.71 -12.64 -4.82
N ASN A 140 1.58 -13.96 -4.76
CA ASN A 140 2.61 -14.83 -4.19
C ASN A 140 3.87 -14.89 -5.06
N ALA A 141 3.74 -14.83 -6.39
CA ALA A 141 4.88 -14.70 -7.27
C ALA A 141 5.57 -13.36 -7.06
N THR A 142 4.80 -12.26 -6.99
CA THR A 142 5.34 -10.92 -6.70
C THR A 142 6.04 -10.85 -5.34
N ALA A 143 5.55 -11.54 -4.33
CA ALA A 143 6.16 -11.57 -3.01
C ALA A 143 7.51 -12.30 -3.00
N ILE A 144 7.65 -13.39 -3.75
CA ILE A 144 8.87 -14.22 -3.81
C ILE A 144 9.92 -13.66 -4.80
N ASP A 145 9.52 -12.88 -5.78
CA ASP A 145 10.43 -12.08 -6.63
C ASP A 145 11.02 -10.94 -5.77
N VAL A 146 12.02 -11.30 -4.97
CA VAL A 146 12.57 -10.43 -3.91
C VAL A 146 13.46 -9.34 -4.49
N ASP A 147 14.14 -9.61 -5.60
CA ASP A 147 14.98 -8.61 -6.27
C ASP A 147 14.21 -7.75 -7.28
N GLY A 148 12.96 -8.13 -7.59
CA GLY A 148 12.03 -7.35 -8.41
C GLY A 148 12.37 -7.36 -9.89
N ASP A 149 13.07 -8.38 -10.40
CA ASP A 149 13.44 -8.50 -11.80
C ASP A 149 12.33 -9.11 -12.68
N GLY A 150 11.23 -9.58 -12.08
CA GLY A 150 10.05 -10.14 -12.72
C GLY A 150 10.08 -11.66 -12.87
N GLU A 151 11.15 -12.33 -12.42
CA GLU A 151 11.32 -13.78 -12.49
C GLU A 151 11.67 -14.34 -11.11
N ILE A 152 11.14 -15.51 -10.77
CA ILE A 152 11.52 -16.22 -9.55
C ILE A 152 12.66 -17.19 -9.87
N THR A 153 13.84 -16.88 -9.37
CA THR A 153 15.07 -17.62 -9.68
C THR A 153 15.82 -18.11 -8.43
N GLN A 154 16.95 -18.77 -8.62
CA GLN A 154 17.85 -19.12 -7.51
C GLN A 154 18.40 -17.90 -6.78
N LYS A 155 18.39 -16.73 -7.40
CA LYS A 155 18.84 -15.48 -6.79
C LYS A 155 17.89 -15.09 -5.65
N ASP A 156 16.57 -15.15 -5.89
CA ASP A 156 15.55 -14.87 -4.87
C ASP A 156 15.65 -15.84 -3.70
N VAL A 157 15.77 -17.13 -4.00
CA VAL A 157 16.00 -18.16 -2.97
C VAL A 157 17.22 -17.83 -2.13
N SER A 158 18.32 -17.40 -2.75
CA SER A 158 19.55 -17.03 -2.04
C SER A 158 19.36 -15.81 -1.16
N ILE A 159 18.56 -14.82 -1.58
CA ILE A 159 18.22 -13.62 -0.79
C ILE A 159 17.35 -14.03 0.40
N LEU A 160 16.31 -14.83 0.20
CA LEU A 160 15.46 -15.35 1.27
C LEU A 160 16.24 -16.12 2.33
N ILE A 161 17.16 -17.01 1.92
CA ILE A 161 18.04 -17.74 2.82
C ILE A 161 18.91 -16.78 3.64
N LYS A 162 19.54 -15.80 2.98
CA LYS A 162 20.36 -14.79 3.67
C LYS A 162 19.54 -13.99 4.69
N TYR A 163 18.29 -13.64 4.36
CA TYR A 163 17.41 -12.97 5.31
C TYR A 163 17.16 -13.82 6.55
N VAL A 164 16.80 -15.10 6.40
CA VAL A 164 16.53 -15.98 7.54
C VAL A 164 17.77 -16.20 8.40
N VAL A 165 18.95 -16.28 7.77
CA VAL A 165 20.22 -16.51 8.49
C VAL A 165 20.76 -15.26 9.15
N TYR A 166 20.69 -14.11 8.49
CA TYR A 166 21.37 -12.89 8.92
C TYR A 166 20.44 -11.75 9.34
N GLY A 167 19.12 -11.92 9.20
CA GLY A 167 18.13 -10.87 9.52
C GLY A 167 18.19 -9.65 8.61
N LYS A 168 18.79 -9.76 7.41
CA LYS A 168 18.96 -8.64 6.48
C LYS A 168 18.36 -9.00 5.12
N LEU A 169 17.48 -8.15 4.64
CA LEU A 169 16.92 -8.23 3.30
C LEU A 169 17.58 -7.16 2.42
N ASP A 170 18.15 -7.57 1.30
CA ASP A 170 18.68 -6.66 0.28
C ASP A 170 17.66 -6.59 -0.87
N ILE A 171 16.75 -5.63 -0.77
CA ILE A 171 15.72 -5.40 -1.79
C ILE A 171 16.21 -4.24 -2.66
N ASN A 172 16.48 -4.51 -3.93
CA ASN A 172 16.87 -3.49 -4.91
C ASN A 172 17.99 -2.53 -4.43
N GLY A 173 18.98 -3.06 -3.69
CA GLY A 173 20.10 -2.26 -3.17
C GLY A 173 19.79 -1.43 -1.93
N LYS A 174 18.57 -1.48 -1.39
CA LYS A 174 18.23 -0.91 -0.09
C LYS A 174 18.44 -1.98 1.00
N LYS A 175 19.42 -1.76 1.86
CA LYS A 175 19.62 -2.59 3.05
C LYS A 175 18.54 -2.27 4.08
N THR A 176 17.80 -3.29 4.50
CA THR A 176 16.93 -3.14 5.68
C THR A 176 17.77 -2.82 6.92
N PRO A 177 17.27 -1.96 7.83
CA PRO A 177 17.86 -1.79 9.14
C PRO A 177 17.98 -3.16 9.81
N THR A 178 19.11 -3.42 10.48
CA THR A 178 19.24 -4.60 11.34
C THR A 178 18.20 -4.50 12.43
N ALA A 179 17.31 -5.50 12.53
CA ALA A 179 16.48 -5.66 13.72
C ALA A 179 17.38 -5.66 14.98
N PRO A 180 16.95 -5.00 16.06
CA PRO A 180 17.69 -4.91 17.30
C PRO A 180 17.94 -6.27 17.94
#